data_699024d86c1ac1619a316e36956755a6
#
_entry.id   699024d86c1ac1619a316e36956755a6
#
_cell.length_a   1.000
_cell.length_b   1.000
_cell.length_c   1.000
_cell.angle_alpha   90.00
_cell.angle_beta   90.00
_cell.angle_gamma   90.00
#
_symmetry.space_group_name_H-M   'P 1'
#
loop_
_entity.id
_entity.type
_entity.pdbx_description
1 polymer ?
#
loop_
_entity_poly.entity_id
_entity_poly.type
_entity_poly.pdbx_seq_one_letter_code
_entity_poly.pdbx_strand_id
1 'polypeptide(L)'
;MDFVKGNEACFDRNLRAGHLTGSAWVIDQNRSHALLTHHARLGVWVQLGGHVEDDPDMLGAAWREAREESGLINVRPVLDHIFDVDVHEIPANPKEPAHLHYDIRFLFEADREAPLAITAESKSLRWIALDEITEITREESVLRMVRKTVSVARP
;
A
#
# COMPACT_ATOMS: atom_id res chain seq x y z
N MET A 1 1.25 15.56 12.38
CA MET A 1 1.38 14.13 12.72
C MET A 1 1.78 13.98 14.19
N ASP A 2 0.83 14.11 15.07
CA ASP A 2 1.10 14.10 16.53
C ASP A 2 1.46 12.69 17.05
N PHE A 3 0.95 11.65 16.40
CA PHE A 3 1.28 10.26 16.73
C PHE A 3 2.79 10.00 16.67
N VAL A 4 3.44 10.34 15.56
CA VAL A 4 4.89 10.10 15.36
C VAL A 4 5.72 10.91 16.35
N LYS A 5 5.31 12.16 16.66
CA LYS A 5 6.01 13.01 17.63
C LYS A 5 5.88 12.52 19.07
N GLY A 6 4.78 11.86 19.38
CA GLY A 6 4.46 11.36 20.72
C GLY A 6 4.87 9.93 20.99
N ASN A 7 5.38 9.19 19.99
CA ASN A 7 5.70 7.76 20.11
C ASN A 7 7.03 7.46 19.42
N GLU A 8 8.11 7.38 20.17
CA GLU A 8 9.44 7.01 19.66
C GLU A 8 9.45 5.62 19.01
N ALA A 9 8.62 4.70 19.52
CA ALA A 9 8.45 3.34 18.97
C ALA A 9 7.38 3.24 17.88
N CYS A 10 7.08 4.32 17.14
CA CYS A 10 6.00 4.33 16.15
C CYS A 10 6.18 3.33 14.98
N PHE A 11 7.37 2.77 14.80
CA PHE A 11 7.66 1.71 13.83
C PHE A 11 7.44 0.30 14.39
N ASP A 12 7.41 0.15 15.73
CA ASP A 12 7.26 -1.16 16.37
C ASP A 12 5.82 -1.67 16.19
N ARG A 13 5.67 -2.76 15.46
CA ARG A 13 4.40 -3.45 15.24
C ARG A 13 3.69 -3.90 16.52
N ASN A 14 4.41 -4.00 17.63
CA ASN A 14 3.87 -4.39 18.93
C ASN A 14 3.31 -3.19 19.72
N LEU A 15 3.47 -1.97 19.24
CA LEU A 15 2.92 -0.78 19.89
C LEU A 15 1.38 -0.82 19.85
N ARG A 16 0.76 -0.99 21.02
CA ARG A 16 -0.70 -1.18 21.14
C ARG A 16 -1.55 -0.03 20.60
N ALA A 17 -1.04 1.19 20.66
CA ALA A 17 -1.72 2.36 20.14
C ALA A 17 -1.81 2.37 18.61
N GLY A 18 -0.95 1.59 17.95
CA GLY A 18 -0.79 1.53 16.51
C GLY A 18 0.66 1.78 16.08
N HIS A 19 0.94 1.57 14.81
CA HIS A 19 2.28 1.74 14.26
C HIS A 19 2.23 2.19 12.80
N LEU A 20 3.39 2.64 12.29
CA LEU A 20 3.56 3.01 10.90
C LEU A 20 3.62 1.78 10.01
N THR A 21 2.97 1.88 8.83
CA THR A 21 3.08 0.92 7.74
C THR A 21 3.47 1.63 6.46
N GLY A 22 4.15 0.92 5.56
CA GLY A 22 4.58 1.42 4.27
C GLY A 22 3.81 0.75 3.14
N SER A 23 3.10 1.52 2.33
CA SER A 23 2.32 1.00 1.21
C SER A 23 2.74 1.55 -0.13
N ALA A 24 2.58 0.73 -1.15
CA ALA A 24 2.90 1.03 -2.54
C ALA A 24 1.62 1.11 -3.38
N TRP A 25 1.32 2.29 -3.89
CA TRP A 25 0.38 2.47 -4.97
C TRP A 25 1.14 2.28 -6.28
N VAL A 26 1.00 1.10 -6.89
CA VAL A 26 1.73 0.74 -8.11
C VAL A 26 0.85 0.94 -9.32
N ILE A 27 1.28 1.78 -10.26
CA ILE A 27 0.59 2.04 -11.51
C ILE A 27 1.39 1.52 -12.71
N ASP A 28 0.71 1.31 -13.84
CA ASP A 28 1.38 1.00 -15.10
C ASP A 28 2.01 2.27 -15.71
N GLN A 29 2.92 2.07 -16.67
CA GLN A 29 3.63 3.16 -17.36
C GLN A 29 2.69 4.12 -18.10
N ASN A 30 1.52 3.65 -18.52
CA ASN A 30 0.51 4.47 -19.17
C ASN A 30 -0.38 5.23 -18.17
N ARG A 31 -0.24 4.96 -16.87
CA ARG A 31 -1.09 5.51 -15.78
C ARG A 31 -2.57 5.24 -16.02
N SER A 32 -2.87 4.08 -16.57
CA SER A 32 -4.23 3.63 -16.88
C SER A 32 -4.73 2.55 -15.92
N HIS A 33 -3.82 1.81 -15.27
CA HIS A 33 -4.13 0.72 -14.36
C HIS A 33 -3.34 0.86 -13.05
N ALA A 34 -3.93 0.36 -11.98
CA ALA A 34 -3.25 0.16 -10.71
C ALA A 34 -3.23 -1.33 -10.34
N LEU A 35 -2.15 -1.75 -9.69
CA LEU A 35 -2.01 -3.10 -9.17
C LEU A 35 -2.63 -3.17 -7.77
N LEU A 36 -3.67 -3.98 -7.63
CA LEU A 36 -4.35 -4.21 -6.37
C LEU A 36 -4.27 -5.67 -5.94
N THR A 37 -4.22 -5.88 -4.64
CA THR A 37 -4.33 -7.19 -3.99
C THR A 37 -5.71 -7.37 -3.37
N HIS A 38 -6.30 -8.56 -3.54
CA HIS A 38 -7.44 -8.98 -2.75
C HIS A 38 -6.94 -9.60 -1.46
N HIS A 39 -6.92 -8.80 -0.40
CA HIS A 39 -6.33 -9.17 0.89
C HIS A 39 -7.01 -10.41 1.47
N ALA A 40 -6.24 -11.47 1.75
CA ALA A 40 -6.78 -12.78 2.12
C ALA A 40 -7.66 -12.74 3.38
N ARG A 41 -7.28 -11.94 4.38
CA ARG A 41 -7.96 -11.84 5.68
C ARG A 41 -9.10 -10.84 5.67
N LEU A 42 -8.90 -9.65 5.09
CA LEU A 42 -9.88 -8.57 5.10
C LEU A 42 -10.96 -8.73 4.04
N GLY A 43 -10.66 -9.48 2.97
CA GLY A 43 -11.61 -9.72 1.89
C GLY A 43 -11.92 -8.48 1.03
N VAL A 44 -11.05 -7.48 1.06
CA VAL A 44 -11.18 -6.23 0.31
C VAL A 44 -10.02 -6.05 -0.67
N TRP A 45 -10.26 -5.28 -1.73
CA TRP A 45 -9.22 -4.88 -2.68
C TRP A 45 -8.52 -3.63 -2.19
N VAL A 46 -7.20 -3.73 -2.00
CA VAL A 46 -6.34 -2.65 -1.50
C VAL A 46 -5.00 -2.61 -2.24
N GLN A 47 -4.23 -1.57 -2.00
CA GLN A 47 -2.85 -1.47 -2.47
C GLN A 47 -1.95 -2.51 -1.80
N LEU A 48 -0.76 -2.71 -2.34
CA LEU A 48 0.30 -3.51 -1.72
C LEU A 48 0.92 -2.77 -0.53
N GLY A 49 1.46 -3.50 0.44
CA GLY A 49 2.16 -2.89 1.56
C GLY A 49 2.13 -3.71 2.84
N GLY A 50 2.99 -3.33 3.77
CA GLY A 50 3.17 -4.06 5.03
C GLY A 50 3.92 -3.27 6.08
N HIS A 51 4.48 -3.99 7.04
CA HIS A 51 5.21 -3.40 8.15
C HIS A 51 6.58 -2.87 7.71
N VAL A 52 6.99 -1.79 8.34
CA VAL A 52 8.30 -1.15 8.06
C VAL A 52 9.45 -1.95 8.66
N GLU A 53 9.16 -2.80 9.63
CA GLU A 53 10.15 -3.55 10.42
C GLU A 53 11.09 -2.59 11.17
N ASP A 54 12.38 -2.91 11.22
CA ASP A 54 13.38 -2.11 11.97
C ASP A 54 14.01 -0.98 11.14
N ASP A 55 13.61 -0.84 9.87
CA ASP A 55 14.16 0.19 8.98
C ASP A 55 13.21 1.39 8.90
N PRO A 56 13.63 2.59 9.33
CA PRO A 56 12.83 3.80 9.24
C PRO A 56 12.68 4.35 7.81
N ASP A 57 13.30 3.74 6.81
CA ASP A 57 13.10 4.09 5.39
C ASP A 57 11.73 3.62 4.90
N MET A 58 10.72 4.47 5.07
CA MET A 58 9.35 4.20 4.66
C MET A 58 9.20 3.94 3.16
N LEU A 59 9.96 4.65 2.31
CA LEU A 59 9.95 4.46 0.85
C LEU A 59 10.55 3.10 0.49
N GLY A 60 11.69 2.76 1.11
CA GLY A 60 12.35 1.47 0.94
C GLY A 60 11.47 0.31 1.40
N ALA A 61 10.78 0.45 2.54
CA ALA A 61 9.83 -0.55 3.03
C ALA A 61 8.67 -0.77 2.04
N ALA A 62 8.02 0.29 1.58
CA ALA A 62 6.94 0.20 0.59
C ALA A 62 7.41 -0.43 -0.74
N TRP A 63 8.64 -0.10 -1.17
CA TRP A 63 9.24 -0.68 -2.37
C TRP A 63 9.53 -2.18 -2.21
N ARG A 64 10.05 -2.59 -1.05
CA ARG A 64 10.28 -4.00 -0.72
C ARG A 64 8.99 -4.78 -0.73
N GLU A 65 7.96 -4.31 -0.02
CA GLU A 65 6.63 -4.93 0.03
C GLU A 65 6.01 -5.08 -1.37
N ALA A 66 6.08 -4.04 -2.21
CA ALA A 66 5.57 -4.10 -3.58
C ALA A 66 6.19 -5.24 -4.37
N ARG A 67 7.51 -5.47 -4.23
CA ARG A 67 8.23 -6.53 -4.94
C ARG A 67 7.95 -7.90 -4.37
N GLU A 68 7.94 -8.02 -3.06
CA GLU A 68 7.69 -9.30 -2.35
C GLU A 68 6.28 -9.81 -2.63
N GLU A 69 5.28 -8.95 -2.52
CA GLU A 69 3.88 -9.33 -2.73
C GLU A 69 3.50 -9.55 -4.20
N SER A 70 4.17 -8.88 -5.14
CA SER A 70 3.83 -8.98 -6.57
C SER A 70 4.76 -9.84 -7.41
N GLY A 71 5.99 -10.07 -6.94
CA GLY A 71 7.05 -10.70 -7.74
C GLY A 71 7.65 -9.79 -8.82
N LEU A 72 7.18 -8.54 -8.93
CA LEU A 72 7.70 -7.59 -9.92
C LEU A 72 9.12 -7.15 -9.57
N ILE A 73 10.03 -7.24 -10.54
CA ILE A 73 11.44 -6.87 -10.37
C ILE A 73 11.66 -5.38 -10.61
N ASN A 74 10.99 -4.83 -11.64
CA ASN A 74 11.20 -3.46 -12.13
C ASN A 74 10.16 -2.48 -11.57
N VAL A 75 9.99 -2.47 -10.24
CA VAL A 75 9.19 -1.46 -9.56
C VAL A 75 10.07 -0.26 -9.26
N ARG A 76 9.65 0.93 -9.67
CA ARG A 76 10.41 2.17 -9.46
C ARG A 76 9.53 3.29 -8.89
N PRO A 77 10.06 4.14 -8.00
CA PRO A 77 9.31 5.28 -7.49
C PRO A 77 9.06 6.30 -8.62
N VAL A 78 7.85 6.86 -8.63
CA VAL A 78 7.45 7.97 -9.52
C VAL A 78 7.70 9.31 -8.84
N LEU A 79 7.55 9.34 -7.52
CA LEU A 79 7.76 10.50 -6.66
C LEU A 79 8.78 10.15 -5.56
N ASP A 80 9.56 11.12 -5.13
CA ASP A 80 10.53 11.02 -4.03
C ASP A 80 9.94 11.40 -2.66
N HIS A 81 8.64 11.64 -2.61
CA HIS A 81 7.91 12.08 -1.43
C HIS A 81 6.62 11.28 -1.23
N ILE A 82 6.00 11.44 -0.06
CA ILE A 82 4.75 10.78 0.31
C ILE A 82 3.65 11.14 -0.69
N PHE A 83 3.04 10.12 -1.26
CA PHE A 83 1.91 10.27 -2.18
C PHE A 83 0.57 10.42 -1.43
N ASP A 84 0.34 9.61 -0.41
CA ASP A 84 -0.88 9.62 0.39
C ASP A 84 -0.61 9.17 1.83
N VAL A 85 -1.52 9.49 2.73
CA VAL A 85 -1.51 9.03 4.13
C VAL A 85 -2.91 8.59 4.50
N ASP A 86 -3.02 7.46 5.19
CA ASP A 86 -4.27 6.96 5.73
C ASP A 86 -4.11 6.51 7.18
N VAL A 87 -5.19 6.54 7.94
CA VAL A 87 -5.23 5.98 9.28
C VAL A 87 -6.47 5.12 9.39
N HIS A 88 -6.26 3.83 9.65
CA HIS A 88 -7.36 2.88 9.74
C HIS A 88 -7.13 1.87 10.87
N GLU A 89 -8.22 1.35 11.39
CA GLU A 89 -8.19 0.33 12.43
C GLU A 89 -8.01 -1.07 11.83
N ILE A 90 -7.07 -1.82 12.40
CA ILE A 90 -6.95 -3.26 12.19
C ILE A 90 -7.76 -3.95 13.29
N PRO A 91 -8.79 -4.73 12.93
CA PRO A 91 -9.60 -5.42 13.92
C PRO A 91 -8.79 -6.47 14.69
N ALA A 92 -9.15 -6.65 15.96
CA ALA A 92 -8.54 -7.67 16.81
C ALA A 92 -8.64 -9.07 16.18
N ASN A 93 -7.60 -9.85 16.38
CA ASN A 93 -7.54 -11.24 15.97
C ASN A 93 -6.90 -12.09 17.11
N PRO A 94 -6.86 -13.45 17.01
CA PRO A 94 -6.33 -14.29 18.07
C PRO A 94 -4.87 -14.02 18.48
N LYS A 95 -4.10 -13.31 17.64
CA LYS A 95 -2.67 -13.03 17.88
C LYS A 95 -2.44 -11.60 18.34
N GLU A 96 -3.32 -10.66 17.96
CA GLU A 96 -3.10 -9.23 18.13
C GLU A 96 -4.40 -8.51 18.53
N PRO A 97 -4.38 -7.57 19.48
CA PRO A 97 -5.52 -6.72 19.78
C PRO A 97 -5.82 -5.77 18.62
N ALA A 98 -6.99 -5.13 18.64
CA ALA A 98 -7.29 -4.04 17.71
C ALA A 98 -6.30 -2.90 17.90
N HIS A 99 -5.80 -2.35 16.79
CA HIS A 99 -4.81 -1.26 16.79
C HIS A 99 -4.93 -0.44 15.50
N LEU A 100 -4.27 0.73 15.46
CA LEU A 100 -4.27 1.60 14.30
C LEU A 100 -3.05 1.36 13.41
N HIS A 101 -3.26 1.29 12.11
CA HIS A 101 -2.20 1.50 11.12
C HIS A 101 -2.18 2.96 10.69
N TYR A 102 -1.01 3.57 10.74
CA TYR A 102 -0.69 4.88 10.16
C TYR A 102 0.04 4.62 8.86
N ASP A 103 -0.70 4.49 7.79
CA ASP A 103 -0.23 3.98 6.52
C ASP A 103 0.34 5.10 5.64
N ILE A 104 1.64 5.05 5.39
CA ILE A 104 2.37 6.00 4.56
C ILE A 104 2.52 5.39 3.17
N ARG A 105 1.96 6.06 2.17
CA ARG A 105 1.80 5.52 0.82
C ARG A 105 2.67 6.24 -0.17
N PHE A 106 3.35 5.47 -1.02
CA PHE A 106 4.22 5.99 -2.07
C PHE A 106 3.73 5.55 -3.45
N LEU A 107 3.99 6.38 -4.46
CA LEU A 107 3.62 6.11 -5.84
C LEU A 107 4.78 5.43 -6.57
N PHE A 108 4.50 4.25 -7.11
CA PHE A 108 5.44 3.48 -7.91
C PHE A 108 4.87 3.21 -9.31
N GLU A 109 5.77 2.88 -10.21
CA GLU A 109 5.45 2.46 -11.57
C GLU A 109 6.10 1.11 -11.86
N ALA A 110 5.39 0.25 -12.59
CA ALA A 110 5.92 -1.04 -13.03
C ALA A 110 5.37 -1.43 -14.42
N ASP A 111 6.01 -2.42 -15.04
CA ASP A 111 5.55 -3.00 -16.30
C ASP A 111 4.37 -3.93 -16.05
N ARG A 112 3.21 -3.59 -16.62
CA ARG A 112 1.98 -4.37 -16.49
C ARG A 112 2.06 -5.73 -17.19
N GLU A 113 2.90 -5.87 -18.20
CA GLU A 113 3.07 -7.13 -18.94
C GLU A 113 4.03 -8.11 -18.23
N ALA A 114 4.72 -7.64 -17.19
CA ALA A 114 5.57 -8.52 -16.39
C ALA A 114 4.74 -9.54 -15.59
N PRO A 115 5.22 -10.78 -15.43
CA PRO A 115 4.49 -11.82 -14.71
C PRO A 115 4.33 -11.47 -13.22
N LEU A 116 3.13 -11.65 -12.70
CA LEU A 116 2.82 -11.50 -11.27
C LEU A 116 2.99 -12.83 -10.54
N ALA A 117 3.49 -12.77 -9.30
CA ALA A 117 3.56 -13.90 -8.38
C ALA A 117 2.68 -13.62 -7.15
N ILE A 118 1.69 -14.47 -6.91
CA ILE A 118 0.78 -14.33 -5.77
C ILE A 118 1.42 -14.97 -4.54
N THR A 119 1.40 -14.25 -3.41
CA THR A 119 1.85 -14.75 -2.11
C THR A 119 0.71 -15.34 -1.28
N ALA A 120 1.04 -15.92 -0.12
CA ALA A 120 0.03 -16.47 0.81
C ALA A 120 -0.88 -15.39 1.45
N GLU A 121 -0.47 -14.13 1.41
CA GLU A 121 -1.22 -13.00 1.98
C GLU A 121 -2.33 -12.50 1.06
N SER A 122 -2.29 -12.89 -0.21
CA SER A 122 -3.21 -12.46 -1.26
C SER A 122 -4.07 -13.62 -1.77
N LYS A 123 -5.37 -13.40 -1.90
CA LYS A 123 -6.26 -14.30 -2.64
C LYS A 123 -6.14 -14.09 -4.15
N SER A 124 -5.88 -12.89 -4.57
CA SER A 124 -5.73 -12.50 -5.97
C SER A 124 -4.91 -11.21 -6.06
N LEU A 125 -4.16 -11.07 -7.14
CA LEU A 125 -3.38 -9.89 -7.48
C LEU A 125 -3.70 -9.52 -8.93
N ARG A 126 -4.14 -8.28 -9.18
CA ARG A 126 -4.62 -7.90 -10.51
C ARG A 126 -4.30 -6.45 -10.83
N TRP A 127 -3.91 -6.22 -12.09
CA TRP A 127 -3.98 -4.91 -12.70
C TRP A 127 -5.43 -4.57 -13.03
N ILE A 128 -5.91 -3.43 -12.55
CA ILE A 128 -7.29 -2.98 -12.71
C ILE A 128 -7.28 -1.58 -13.29
N ALA A 129 -8.07 -1.36 -14.32
CA ALA A 129 -8.20 -0.04 -14.92
C ALA A 129 -8.69 0.98 -13.87
N LEU A 130 -8.11 2.18 -13.86
CA LEU A 130 -8.40 3.17 -12.81
C LEU A 130 -9.89 3.56 -12.76
N ASP A 131 -10.57 3.56 -13.90
CA ASP A 131 -12.01 3.85 -14.01
C ASP A 131 -12.90 2.67 -13.55
N GLU A 132 -12.37 1.45 -13.54
CA GLU A 132 -13.08 0.24 -13.07
C GLU A 132 -12.90 -0.01 -11.55
N ILE A 133 -11.96 0.65 -10.90
CA ILE A 133 -11.67 0.42 -9.46
C ILE A 133 -12.90 0.64 -8.58
N THR A 134 -13.75 1.61 -8.93
CA THR A 134 -14.99 1.89 -8.19
C THR A 134 -16.01 0.75 -8.23
N GLU A 135 -15.87 -0.19 -9.16
CA GLU A 135 -16.75 -1.35 -9.26
C GLU A 135 -16.37 -2.46 -8.30
N ILE A 136 -15.09 -2.52 -7.89
CA ILE A 136 -14.53 -3.60 -7.08
C ILE A 136 -14.26 -3.23 -5.63
N THR A 137 -14.11 -1.94 -5.32
CA THR A 137 -13.90 -1.47 -3.95
C THR A 137 -14.67 -0.19 -3.66
N ARG A 138 -15.08 -0.02 -2.39
CA ARG A 138 -15.67 1.21 -1.84
C ARG A 138 -14.75 1.89 -0.85
N GLU A 139 -13.54 1.37 -0.68
CA GLU A 139 -12.55 1.93 0.24
C GLU A 139 -12.13 3.34 -0.22
N GLU A 140 -12.57 4.35 0.52
CA GLU A 140 -12.32 5.76 0.17
C GLU A 140 -10.82 6.06 0.07
N SER A 141 -10.00 5.40 0.86
CA SER A 141 -8.55 5.55 0.83
C SER A 141 -7.95 5.10 -0.51
N VAL A 142 -8.51 4.05 -1.13
CA VAL A 142 -8.12 3.59 -2.47
C VAL A 142 -8.64 4.54 -3.54
N LEU A 143 -9.91 4.93 -3.47
CA LEU A 143 -10.52 5.86 -4.43
C LEU A 143 -9.84 7.24 -4.42
N ARG A 144 -9.34 7.68 -3.27
CA ARG A 144 -8.54 8.90 -3.13
C ARG A 144 -7.23 8.79 -3.92
N MET A 145 -6.54 7.64 -3.86
CA MET A 145 -5.31 7.42 -4.63
C MET A 145 -5.58 7.40 -6.14
N VAL A 146 -6.70 6.82 -6.59
CA VAL A 146 -7.12 6.89 -8.00
C VAL A 146 -7.23 8.36 -8.44
N ARG A 147 -7.96 9.20 -7.69
CA ARG A 147 -8.12 10.62 -8.02
C ARG A 147 -6.78 11.37 -8.06
N LYS A 148 -5.89 11.09 -7.09
CA LYS A 148 -4.55 11.68 -7.06
C LYS A 148 -3.69 11.27 -8.25
N THR A 149 -3.78 10.01 -8.69
CA THR A 149 -3.03 9.51 -9.85
C THR A 149 -3.33 10.30 -11.11
N VAL A 150 -4.58 10.66 -11.32
CA VAL A 150 -5.00 11.47 -12.50
C VAL A 150 -4.37 12.87 -12.49
N SER A 151 -4.09 13.41 -11.29
CA SER A 151 -3.51 14.75 -11.12
C SER A 151 -1.98 14.80 -11.20
N VAL A 152 -1.30 13.65 -11.10
CA VAL A 152 0.17 13.60 -11.23
C VAL A 152 0.55 13.80 -12.70
N ALA A 153 1.33 14.84 -12.97
CA ALA A 153 1.80 15.14 -14.32
C ALA A 153 2.55 13.93 -14.92
N ARG A 154 2.31 13.68 -16.21
CA ARG A 154 3.16 12.75 -16.97
C ARG A 154 4.50 13.43 -17.21
N PRO A 155 5.62 12.71 -17.07
CA PRO A 155 6.93 13.25 -17.40
C PRO A 155 7.06 13.66 -18.87
#